data_6cba62dc89cdc2c5eb0a29c83ccd55d2
#
_entry.id   6cba62dc89cdc2c5eb0a29c83ccd55d2
#
_cell.length_a   1.000
_cell.length_b   1.000
_cell.length_c   1.000
_cell.angle_alpha   90.00
_cell.angle_beta   90.00
_cell.angle_gamma   90.00
#
_symmetry.space_group_name_H-M   'P 1'
#
loop_
_entity.id
_entity.type
_entity.pdbx_description
1 polymer ?
#
loop_
_entity_poly.entity_id
_entity_poly.type
_entity_poly.pdbx_seq_one_letter_code
_entity_poly.pdbx_strand_id
1 'polypeptide(L)'
;DDDSLDDGGSEVTLPQTRVYILNEGGWGANNARLAFYAPNKDADFISDIYQTQNNAKLGDLGQSMIEYEDEIYIAVSGSNYLTKLNAAGVELKRVSFVDDNDLSAGIRYIDAEDGYIYASFYGGAVAKINAKTLEVVDKLTGLGDNLEGVAICEDMLYVANSCTADW
;
A
#
# COMPACT_ATOMS: atom_id res chain seq x y z
N ASP A 1 14.04 -26.11 -0.94
CA ASP A 1 13.42 -24.82 -0.63
C ASP A 1 13.31 -24.09 -1.95
N ASP A 2 12.09 -23.92 -2.44
CA ASP A 2 11.84 -23.15 -3.65
C ASP A 2 11.79 -21.66 -3.23
N ASP A 3 12.94 -20.99 -3.34
CA ASP A 3 13.10 -19.55 -3.07
C ASP A 3 12.65 -18.70 -4.27
N SER A 4 11.82 -19.26 -5.16
CA SER A 4 11.30 -18.51 -6.30
C SER A 4 10.17 -17.60 -5.84
N LEU A 5 10.38 -16.30 -6.01
CA LEU A 5 9.31 -15.31 -5.87
C LEU A 5 8.23 -15.55 -6.94
N ASP A 6 6.97 -15.30 -6.59
CA ASP A 6 5.88 -15.36 -7.57
C ASP A 6 6.01 -14.21 -8.58
N ASP A 7 6.40 -14.56 -9.80
CA ASP A 7 6.50 -13.64 -10.94
C ASP A 7 5.31 -13.82 -11.91
N GLY A 8 4.24 -14.48 -11.48
CA GLY A 8 3.05 -14.74 -12.32
C GLY A 8 2.47 -13.46 -12.93
N GLY A 9 2.28 -13.47 -14.25
CA GLY A 9 1.76 -12.32 -15.00
C GLY A 9 2.77 -11.21 -15.29
N SER A 10 4.07 -11.42 -14.98
CA SER A 10 5.12 -10.43 -15.20
C SER A 10 5.38 -10.20 -16.68
N GLU A 11 5.45 -8.94 -17.09
CA GLU A 11 5.86 -8.50 -18.43
C GLU A 11 7.39 -8.48 -18.59
N VAL A 12 8.12 -8.39 -17.49
CA VAL A 12 9.58 -8.40 -17.45
C VAL A 12 10.09 -9.33 -16.36
N THR A 13 11.18 -10.05 -16.64
CA THR A 13 11.85 -10.88 -15.65
C THR A 13 12.71 -10.03 -14.73
N LEU A 14 12.51 -10.15 -13.41
CA LEU A 14 13.25 -9.41 -12.41
C LEU A 14 14.22 -10.32 -11.64
N PRO A 15 15.40 -9.80 -11.23
CA PRO A 15 16.29 -10.51 -10.29
C PRO A 15 15.60 -10.78 -8.94
N GLN A 16 15.98 -11.85 -8.25
CA GLN A 16 15.43 -12.16 -6.92
C GLN A 16 15.74 -11.08 -5.88
N THR A 17 16.99 -10.59 -5.82
CA THR A 17 17.33 -9.47 -4.94
C THR A 17 16.80 -8.17 -5.51
N ARG A 18 15.81 -7.59 -4.82
CA ARG A 18 15.03 -6.45 -5.28
C ARG A 18 14.91 -5.40 -4.19
N VAL A 19 14.90 -4.15 -4.62
CA VAL A 19 14.50 -3.02 -3.79
C VAL A 19 13.38 -2.29 -4.51
N TYR A 20 12.25 -2.13 -3.86
CA TYR A 20 11.15 -1.30 -4.32
C TYR A 20 11.18 0.04 -3.61
N ILE A 21 10.96 1.12 -4.36
CA ILE A 21 10.94 2.49 -3.85
C ILE A 21 9.61 3.11 -4.23
N LEU A 22 8.76 3.34 -3.24
CA LEU A 22 7.51 4.05 -3.45
C LEU A 22 7.77 5.55 -3.50
N ASN A 23 7.43 6.17 -4.63
CA ASN A 23 7.48 7.61 -4.81
C ASN A 23 6.07 8.17 -4.68
N GLU A 24 5.89 9.07 -3.71
CA GLU A 24 4.58 9.64 -3.40
C GLU A 24 3.95 10.36 -4.58
N GLY A 25 4.73 11.15 -5.31
CA GLY A 25 4.23 12.04 -6.33
C GLY A 25 3.75 13.38 -5.76
N GLY A 26 3.16 14.20 -6.61
CA GLY A 26 2.58 15.49 -6.22
C GLY A 26 1.05 15.41 -6.08
N TRP A 27 0.49 16.13 -5.12
CA TRP A 27 -0.95 16.23 -4.91
C TRP A 27 -1.70 16.60 -6.21
N GLY A 28 -2.69 15.79 -6.58
CA GLY A 28 -3.48 15.98 -7.79
C GLY A 28 -2.74 15.73 -9.11
N ALA A 29 -1.46 15.34 -9.06
CA ALA A 29 -0.65 15.13 -10.25
C ALA A 29 -0.82 13.72 -10.86
N ASN A 30 -1.41 12.78 -10.13
CA ASN A 30 -1.60 11.39 -10.57
C ASN A 30 -0.29 10.77 -11.10
N ASN A 31 0.79 10.95 -10.36
CA ASN A 31 2.15 10.58 -10.76
C ASN A 31 2.94 9.84 -9.69
N ALA A 32 2.26 9.21 -8.73
CA ALA A 32 2.89 8.24 -7.85
C ALA A 32 3.50 7.10 -8.67
N ARG A 33 4.65 6.57 -8.23
CA ARG A 33 5.38 5.51 -8.93
C ARG A 33 5.95 4.51 -7.96
N LEU A 34 6.07 3.28 -8.43
CA LEU A 34 6.86 2.24 -7.79
C LEU A 34 8.13 2.03 -8.62
N ALA A 35 9.27 2.48 -8.12
CA ALA A 35 10.56 2.22 -8.75
C ALA A 35 11.14 0.88 -8.26
N PHE A 36 11.91 0.26 -9.13
CA PHE A 36 12.63 -0.99 -8.89
C PHE A 36 14.13 -0.77 -9.01
N TYR A 37 14.91 -1.40 -8.13
CA TYR A 37 16.36 -1.40 -8.18
C TYR A 37 16.91 -2.79 -7.83
N ALA A 38 17.84 -3.30 -8.64
CA ALA A 38 18.56 -4.54 -8.39
C ALA A 38 20.00 -4.23 -7.98
N PRO A 39 20.35 -4.22 -6.68
CA PRO A 39 21.67 -3.75 -6.22
C PRO A 39 22.84 -4.67 -6.64
N ASN A 40 22.54 -5.91 -7.00
CA ASN A 40 23.55 -6.94 -7.32
C ASN A 40 23.69 -7.22 -8.83
N LYS A 41 23.02 -6.46 -9.69
CA LYS A 41 23.01 -6.67 -11.15
C LYS A 41 23.17 -5.35 -11.88
N ASP A 42 24.41 -4.98 -12.21
CA ASP A 42 24.77 -3.86 -13.11
C ASP A 42 23.90 -2.60 -12.98
N ALA A 43 23.52 -2.25 -11.73
CA ALA A 43 22.66 -1.12 -11.40
C ALA A 43 21.32 -1.11 -12.18
N ASP A 44 20.70 -2.27 -12.37
CA ASP A 44 19.42 -2.37 -13.05
C ASP A 44 18.36 -1.57 -12.30
N PHE A 45 17.79 -0.58 -12.97
CA PHE A 45 16.83 0.37 -12.41
C PHE A 45 15.67 0.59 -13.37
N ILE A 46 14.45 0.45 -12.85
CA ILE A 46 13.20 0.75 -13.58
C ILE A 46 12.46 1.83 -12.78
N SER A 47 12.29 3.00 -13.37
CA SER A 47 11.71 4.17 -12.68
C SER A 47 10.23 4.01 -12.34
N ASP A 48 9.50 3.14 -13.02
CA ASP A 48 8.10 2.83 -12.75
C ASP A 48 7.79 1.36 -13.13
N ILE A 49 8.15 0.45 -12.23
CA ILE A 49 7.89 -0.98 -12.41
C ILE A 49 6.39 -1.29 -12.38
N TYR A 50 5.59 -0.53 -11.60
CA TYR A 50 4.16 -0.73 -11.59
C TYR A 50 3.56 -0.52 -12.98
N GLN A 51 3.90 0.59 -13.63
CA GLN A 51 3.42 0.87 -15.01
C GLN A 51 3.94 -0.17 -16.00
N THR A 52 5.18 -0.61 -15.88
CA THR A 52 5.77 -1.64 -16.76
C THR A 52 5.01 -2.96 -16.65
N GLN A 53 4.69 -3.41 -15.43
CA GLN A 53 4.03 -4.70 -15.21
C GLN A 53 2.52 -4.68 -15.44
N ASN A 54 1.86 -3.53 -15.26
CA ASN A 54 0.39 -3.45 -15.24
C ASN A 54 -0.20 -2.60 -16.38
N ASN A 55 0.64 -1.95 -17.20
CA ASN A 55 0.23 -1.03 -18.24
C ASN A 55 -0.76 0.04 -17.76
N ALA A 56 -0.55 0.53 -16.52
CA ALA A 56 -1.40 1.50 -15.85
C ALA A 56 -0.57 2.36 -14.88
N LYS A 57 -1.04 3.56 -14.58
CA LYS A 57 -0.46 4.39 -13.54
C LYS A 57 -0.83 3.87 -12.15
N LEU A 58 0.09 4.01 -11.19
CA LEU A 58 -0.19 3.69 -9.78
C LEU A 58 -1.27 4.62 -9.21
N GLY A 59 -1.24 5.90 -9.52
CA GLY A 59 -2.28 6.83 -9.07
C GLY A 59 -1.75 8.12 -8.48
N ASP A 60 -2.54 8.72 -7.60
CA ASP A 60 -2.22 9.96 -6.90
C ASP A 60 -1.84 9.70 -5.45
N LEU A 61 -0.67 10.15 -5.03
CA LEU A 61 -0.07 10.03 -3.70
C LEU A 61 0.10 8.58 -3.20
N GLY A 62 1.20 7.93 -3.58
CA GLY A 62 1.65 6.67 -2.99
C GLY A 62 2.17 6.90 -1.57
N GLN A 63 1.42 6.51 -0.54
CA GLN A 63 1.67 6.94 0.83
C GLN A 63 2.41 5.93 1.69
N SER A 64 2.04 4.66 1.61
CA SER A 64 2.58 3.61 2.48
C SER A 64 2.69 2.31 1.71
N MET A 65 3.73 1.56 1.99
CA MET A 65 3.99 0.27 1.35
C MET A 65 4.54 -0.70 2.40
N ILE A 66 4.00 -1.91 2.41
CA ILE A 66 4.51 -3.02 3.23
C ILE A 66 4.65 -4.27 2.39
N GLU A 67 5.53 -5.16 2.80
CA GLU A 67 5.56 -6.56 2.39
C GLU A 67 4.88 -7.40 3.48
N TYR A 68 4.01 -8.32 3.08
CA TYR A 68 3.36 -9.25 3.97
C TYR A 68 3.03 -10.56 3.24
N GLU A 69 3.52 -11.69 3.74
CA GLU A 69 3.32 -13.02 3.15
C GLU A 69 3.70 -13.08 1.65
N ASP A 70 4.91 -12.56 1.32
CA ASP A 70 5.49 -12.51 -0.04
C ASP A 70 4.72 -11.64 -1.05
N GLU A 71 3.74 -10.86 -0.59
CA GLU A 71 2.98 -9.92 -1.39
C GLU A 71 3.25 -8.47 -0.96
N ILE A 72 3.10 -7.53 -1.88
CA ILE A 72 3.32 -6.10 -1.65
C ILE A 72 1.96 -5.40 -1.56
N TYR A 73 1.77 -4.63 -0.51
CA TYR A 73 0.56 -3.82 -0.31
C TYR A 73 0.93 -2.35 -0.37
N ILE A 74 0.20 -1.56 -1.16
CA ILE A 74 0.43 -0.13 -1.31
C ILE A 74 -0.87 0.64 -1.05
N ALA A 75 -0.81 1.58 -0.11
CA ALA A 75 -1.84 2.57 0.13
C ALA A 75 -1.62 3.78 -0.79
N VAL A 76 -2.58 4.06 -1.65
CA VAL A 76 -2.56 5.21 -2.57
C VAL A 76 -3.57 6.23 -2.08
N SER A 77 -3.09 7.24 -1.38
CA SER A 77 -3.88 8.15 -0.54
C SER A 77 -4.81 9.05 -1.34
N GLY A 78 -4.30 9.74 -2.36
CA GLY A 78 -5.09 10.67 -3.18
C GLY A 78 -6.12 9.95 -4.05
N SER A 79 -5.78 8.79 -4.58
CA SER A 79 -6.73 7.93 -5.31
C SER A 79 -7.64 7.12 -4.38
N ASN A 80 -7.31 7.05 -3.10
CA ASN A 80 -8.03 6.37 -2.04
C ASN A 80 -8.32 4.89 -2.31
N TYR A 81 -7.27 4.12 -2.55
CA TYR A 81 -7.36 2.68 -2.70
C TYR A 81 -6.16 1.95 -2.08
N LEU A 82 -6.35 0.68 -1.79
CA LEU A 82 -5.31 -0.26 -1.42
C LEU A 82 -5.10 -1.24 -2.56
N THR A 83 -3.87 -1.41 -3.03
CA THR A 83 -3.52 -2.44 -4.02
C THR A 83 -2.63 -3.50 -3.42
N LYS A 84 -2.80 -4.73 -3.91
CA LYS A 84 -1.99 -5.89 -3.60
C LYS A 84 -1.28 -6.36 -4.87
N LEU A 85 0.05 -6.47 -4.79
CA LEU A 85 0.90 -6.90 -5.89
C LEU A 85 1.61 -8.21 -5.51
N ASN A 86 1.99 -9.01 -6.51
CA ASN A 86 2.94 -10.07 -6.28
C ASN A 86 4.39 -9.52 -6.17
N ALA A 87 5.34 -10.38 -5.92
CA ALA A 87 6.75 -10.01 -5.74
C ALA A 87 7.38 -9.36 -6.99
N ALA A 88 6.80 -9.52 -8.17
CA ALA A 88 7.23 -8.88 -9.41
C ALA A 88 6.59 -7.51 -9.68
N GLY A 89 5.69 -7.04 -8.80
CA GLY A 89 4.98 -5.78 -8.98
C GLY A 89 3.73 -5.88 -9.86
N VAL A 90 3.26 -7.09 -10.16
CA VAL A 90 2.00 -7.32 -10.89
C VAL A 90 0.82 -7.20 -9.93
N GLU A 91 -0.16 -6.37 -10.27
CA GLU A 91 -1.35 -6.20 -9.45
C GLU A 91 -2.23 -7.46 -9.45
N LEU A 92 -2.45 -8.00 -8.25
CA LEU A 92 -3.32 -9.15 -8.04
C LEU A 92 -4.75 -8.73 -7.73
N LYS A 93 -4.90 -7.64 -6.95
CA LYS A 93 -6.20 -7.14 -6.51
C LYS A 93 -6.09 -5.72 -5.98
N ARG A 94 -7.20 -4.97 -6.02
CA ARG A 94 -7.34 -3.69 -5.33
C ARG A 94 -8.72 -3.53 -4.70
N VAL A 95 -8.81 -2.64 -3.72
CA VAL A 95 -10.06 -2.18 -3.14
C VAL A 95 -10.06 -0.65 -3.07
N SER A 96 -11.13 -0.04 -3.58
CA SER A 96 -11.33 1.42 -3.51
C SER A 96 -12.22 1.76 -2.31
N PHE A 97 -11.92 2.90 -1.67
CA PHE A 97 -12.65 3.42 -0.52
C PHE A 97 -13.41 4.73 -0.84
N VAL A 98 -13.40 5.17 -2.10
CA VAL A 98 -13.98 6.47 -2.50
C VAL A 98 -15.48 6.57 -2.23
N ASP A 99 -16.19 5.45 -2.29
CA ASP A 99 -17.64 5.37 -2.06
C ASP A 99 -18.00 4.88 -0.64
N ASP A 100 -17.01 4.63 0.22
CA ASP A 100 -17.24 4.23 1.60
C ASP A 100 -17.48 5.45 2.48
N ASN A 101 -18.58 5.46 3.24
CA ASN A 101 -18.98 6.63 4.04
C ASN A 101 -17.97 7.01 5.13
N ASP A 102 -17.25 6.01 5.68
CA ASP A 102 -16.33 6.20 6.80
C ASP A 102 -14.87 6.34 6.33
N LEU A 103 -14.53 5.82 5.14
CA LEU A 103 -13.18 5.70 4.64
C LEU A 103 -12.87 6.59 3.42
N SER A 104 -13.82 7.40 2.98
CA SER A 104 -13.70 8.23 1.76
C SER A 104 -12.68 9.38 1.87
N ALA A 105 -12.24 9.73 3.08
CA ALA A 105 -11.32 10.85 3.28
C ALA A 105 -9.86 10.58 2.83
N GLY A 106 -9.51 9.34 2.57
CA GLY A 106 -8.20 8.94 2.06
C GLY A 106 -7.44 8.02 2.99
N ILE A 107 -7.00 6.87 2.46
CA ILE A 107 -6.13 5.93 3.15
C ILE A 107 -4.76 6.55 3.40
N ARG A 108 -4.14 6.27 4.56
CA ARG A 108 -2.83 6.81 4.92
C ARG A 108 -1.78 5.71 5.06
N TYR A 109 -1.65 5.13 6.21
CA TYR A 109 -0.63 4.14 6.53
C TYR A 109 -1.24 2.77 6.77
N ILE A 110 -0.44 1.74 6.52
CA ILE A 110 -0.84 0.35 6.66
C ILE A 110 0.20 -0.43 7.45
N ASP A 111 -0.25 -1.45 8.17
CA ASP A 111 0.57 -2.50 8.76
C ASP A 111 -0.22 -3.81 8.72
N ALA A 112 0.44 -4.96 8.99
CA ALA A 112 -0.19 -6.26 8.84
C ALA A 112 0.19 -7.23 9.96
N GLU A 113 -0.79 -8.03 10.39
CA GLU A 113 -0.62 -9.14 11.32
C GLU A 113 -1.76 -10.13 11.16
N ASP A 114 -1.48 -11.43 11.34
CA ASP A 114 -2.46 -12.52 11.42
C ASP A 114 -3.48 -12.58 10.27
N GLY A 115 -3.04 -12.32 9.03
CA GLY A 115 -3.88 -12.38 7.83
C GLY A 115 -4.71 -11.13 7.57
N TYR A 116 -4.44 -10.03 8.29
CA TYR A 116 -5.15 -8.76 8.13
C TYR A 116 -4.21 -7.59 7.88
N ILE A 117 -4.68 -6.65 7.07
CA ILE A 117 -4.09 -5.34 6.90
C ILE A 117 -4.87 -4.36 7.78
N TYR A 118 -4.16 -3.54 8.53
CA TYR A 118 -4.72 -2.44 9.34
C TYR A 118 -4.35 -1.13 8.68
N ALA A 119 -5.33 -0.29 8.40
CA ALA A 119 -5.13 0.95 7.67
C ALA A 119 -5.73 2.15 8.41
N SER A 120 -4.97 3.24 8.49
CA SER A 120 -5.46 4.54 8.96
C SER A 120 -6.01 5.37 7.81
N PHE A 121 -6.97 6.24 8.11
CA PHE A 121 -7.62 7.14 7.16
C PHE A 121 -7.67 8.56 7.69
N TYR A 122 -7.57 9.55 6.81
CA TYR A 122 -7.63 10.97 7.17
C TYR A 122 -8.87 11.36 7.97
N GLY A 123 -10.01 10.79 7.72
CA GLY A 123 -11.26 11.10 8.39
C GLY A 123 -11.40 10.53 9.81
N GLY A 124 -10.32 10.05 10.42
CA GLY A 124 -10.33 9.53 11.80
C GLY A 124 -10.88 8.11 11.92
N ALA A 125 -10.74 7.33 10.87
CA ALA A 125 -11.11 5.91 10.88
C ALA A 125 -9.88 5.01 10.76
N VAL A 126 -9.99 3.81 11.32
CA VAL A 126 -9.08 2.68 11.08
C VAL A 126 -9.91 1.52 10.57
N ALA A 127 -9.44 0.84 9.53
CA ALA A 127 -10.07 -0.34 8.98
C ALA A 127 -9.20 -1.58 9.19
N LYS A 128 -9.86 -2.70 9.49
CA LYS A 128 -9.29 -4.04 9.46
C LYS A 128 -9.72 -4.70 8.15
N ILE A 129 -8.77 -5.10 7.33
CA ILE A 129 -8.98 -5.56 5.96
C ILE A 129 -8.41 -6.97 5.83
N ASN A 130 -9.17 -7.92 5.30
CA ASN A 130 -8.66 -9.26 5.03
C ASN A 130 -7.56 -9.20 3.96
N ALA A 131 -6.37 -9.70 4.27
CA ALA A 131 -5.21 -9.62 3.38
C ALA A 131 -5.40 -10.39 2.06
N LYS A 132 -6.15 -11.50 2.08
CA LYS A 132 -6.42 -12.32 0.87
C LYS A 132 -7.49 -11.71 -0.02
N THR A 133 -8.61 -11.30 0.57
CA THR A 133 -9.79 -10.84 -0.18
C THR A 133 -9.83 -9.35 -0.39
N LEU A 134 -9.10 -8.56 0.40
CA LEU A 134 -9.16 -7.10 0.52
C LEU A 134 -10.55 -6.59 0.94
N GLU A 135 -11.38 -7.43 1.53
CA GLU A 135 -12.64 -7.03 2.13
C GLU A 135 -12.40 -6.34 3.48
N VAL A 136 -13.07 -5.22 3.69
CA VAL A 136 -13.11 -4.56 4.99
C VAL A 136 -13.97 -5.41 5.93
N VAL A 137 -13.37 -5.93 7.00
CA VAL A 137 -14.05 -6.82 7.96
C VAL A 137 -14.48 -6.09 9.23
N ASP A 138 -13.81 -4.98 9.55
CA ASP A 138 -14.16 -4.15 10.72
C ASP A 138 -13.66 -2.72 10.53
N LYS A 139 -14.31 -1.76 11.22
CA LYS A 139 -13.96 -0.35 11.23
C LYS A 139 -14.09 0.23 12.63
N LEU A 140 -13.16 1.09 12.99
CA LEU A 140 -13.25 1.95 14.16
C LEU A 140 -13.22 3.41 13.68
N THR A 141 -14.22 4.20 14.04
CA THR A 141 -14.40 5.59 13.60
C THR A 141 -14.34 6.57 14.78
N GLY A 142 -14.28 7.87 14.49
CA GLY A 142 -14.32 8.91 15.53
C GLY A 142 -13.03 9.05 16.34
N LEU A 143 -11.89 8.67 15.77
CA LEU A 143 -10.58 8.72 16.41
C LEU A 143 -9.91 10.11 16.32
N GLY A 144 -10.61 11.11 15.76
CA GLY A 144 -10.05 12.41 15.45
C GLY A 144 -9.46 12.46 14.04
N ASP A 145 -9.51 13.63 13.42
CA ASP A 145 -8.99 13.84 12.07
C ASP A 145 -7.46 13.70 12.01
N ASN A 146 -6.92 13.51 10.81
CA ASN A 146 -5.48 13.47 10.53
C ASN A 146 -4.74 12.30 11.20
N LEU A 147 -5.29 11.10 11.16
CA LEU A 147 -4.54 9.91 11.53
C LEU A 147 -3.35 9.72 10.60
N GLU A 148 -2.26 9.24 11.17
CA GLU A 148 -0.98 9.01 10.50
C GLU A 148 -0.57 7.54 10.61
N GLY A 149 0.67 7.27 11.03
CA GLY A 149 1.23 5.95 11.13
C GLY A 149 0.40 4.98 11.96
N VAL A 150 0.40 3.72 11.54
CA VAL A 150 -0.13 2.58 12.29
C VAL A 150 0.98 1.57 12.51
N ALA A 151 0.90 0.87 13.62
CA ALA A 151 1.73 -0.31 13.89
C ALA A 151 0.89 -1.32 14.66
N ILE A 152 0.99 -2.59 14.31
CA ILE A 152 0.36 -3.68 15.05
C ILE A 152 1.43 -4.58 15.63
N CYS A 153 1.25 -4.99 16.89
CA CYS A 153 2.15 -5.88 17.59
C CYS A 153 1.41 -6.57 18.74
N GLU A 154 1.50 -7.90 18.80
CA GLU A 154 0.87 -8.71 19.85
C GLU A 154 -0.63 -8.39 20.04
N ASP A 155 -1.40 -8.35 18.96
CA ASP A 155 -2.83 -8.01 18.91
C ASP A 155 -3.17 -6.57 19.34
N MET A 156 -2.17 -5.71 19.50
CA MET A 156 -2.36 -4.31 19.87
C MET A 156 -2.10 -3.40 18.67
N LEU A 157 -3.11 -2.61 18.29
CA LEU A 157 -2.99 -1.61 17.23
C LEU A 157 -2.65 -0.24 17.83
N TYR A 158 -1.56 0.33 17.35
CA TYR A 158 -1.09 1.68 17.70
C TYR A 158 -1.35 2.59 16.51
N VAL A 159 -1.98 3.74 16.76
CA VAL A 159 -2.32 4.73 15.72
C VAL A 159 -1.83 6.11 16.17
N ALA A 160 -1.05 6.75 15.32
CA ALA A 160 -0.65 8.14 15.53
C ALA A 160 -1.73 9.10 15.03
N ASN A 161 -1.98 10.16 15.78
CA ASN A 161 -2.79 11.29 15.35
C ASN A 161 -1.91 12.55 15.32
N SER A 162 -1.73 13.17 14.18
CA SER A 162 -0.81 14.29 14.00
C SER A 162 -1.38 15.64 14.43
N CYS A 163 -2.70 15.73 14.61
CA CYS A 163 -3.38 16.98 14.90
C CYS A 163 -4.60 16.74 15.79
N THR A 164 -4.65 17.35 16.95
CA THR A 164 -5.87 17.43 17.76
C THR A 164 -6.68 18.65 17.36
N ALA A 165 -7.99 18.65 17.62
CA ALA A 165 -8.93 19.71 17.22
C ALA A 165 -8.66 21.12 17.79
N ASP A 166 -7.62 21.27 18.59
CA ASP A 166 -7.30 22.50 19.34
C ASP A 166 -6.08 23.26 18.75
N TRP A 167 -6.04 23.40 17.43
CA TRP A 167 -5.08 24.28 16.73
C TRP A 167 -5.71 25.64 16.50
#